data_44b52003d7ac481e9bfbea161269960b
#
_entry.id   44b52003d7ac481e9bfbea161269960b
#
_cell.length_a   1.000
_cell.length_b   1.000
_cell.length_c   1.000
_cell.angle_alpha   90.00
_cell.angle_beta   90.00
_cell.angle_gamma   90.00
#
_symmetry.space_group_name_H-M   'P 1'
#
loop_
_entity.id
_entity.type
_entity.pdbx_description
1 polymer ?
#
loop_
_entity_poly.entity_id
_entity_poly.type
_entity_poly.pdbx_seq_one_letter_code
_entity_poly.pdbx_strand_id
1 'polypeptide(L)' 'MPARSEERTNARKEEIINACEMLYQTMNFKDITIKEIGNVTSFSRTSIYNYFETKEEIFLALLKREYDAWIL' A
#
# COMPACT_ATOMS: atom_id res chain seq x y z
N MET A 1 1.85 25.39 3.81
CA MET A 1 2.41 24.32 4.62
C MET A 1 2.34 23.00 3.88
N PRO A 2 3.46 22.46 3.49
CA PRO A 2 3.46 21.17 2.80
C PRO A 2 3.04 19.99 3.68
N ALA A 3 3.05 20.19 5.00
CA ALA A 3 2.79 19.11 5.94
C ALA A 3 1.42 18.46 5.74
N ARG A 4 0.38 19.23 5.46
CA ARG A 4 -0.96 18.68 5.29
C ARG A 4 -1.06 17.78 4.07
N SER A 5 -0.45 18.20 2.96
CA SER A 5 -0.46 17.39 1.74
C SER A 5 0.29 16.09 1.95
N GLU A 6 1.42 16.16 2.64
CA GLU A 6 2.21 14.97 2.93
C GLU A 6 1.46 14.02 3.86
N GLU A 7 0.79 14.56 4.87
CA GLU A 7 0.02 13.74 5.79
C GLU A 7 -1.10 13.00 5.08
N ARG A 8 -1.83 13.68 4.19
CA ARG A 8 -2.90 13.04 3.42
C ARG A 8 -2.34 11.96 2.50
N THR A 9 -1.25 12.29 1.82
CA THR A 9 -0.61 11.33 0.91
C THR A 9 -0.12 10.13 1.68
N ASN A 10 0.51 10.34 2.83
CA ASN A 10 1.01 9.26 3.66
C ASN A 10 -0.13 8.40 4.21
N ALA A 11 -1.21 9.01 4.64
CA ALA A 11 -2.37 8.29 5.15
C ALA A 11 -2.97 7.40 4.07
N ARG A 12 -3.05 7.88 2.85
CA ARG A 12 -3.58 7.11 1.73
C ARG A 12 -2.65 5.96 1.35
N LYS A 13 -1.35 6.24 1.33
CA LYS A 13 -0.37 5.19 1.06
C LYS A 13 -0.43 4.10 2.14
N GLU A 14 -0.59 4.50 3.40
CA GLU A 14 -0.72 3.55 4.49
C GLU A 14 -1.96 2.68 4.35
N GLU A 15 -3.07 3.24 3.90
CA GLU A 15 -4.27 2.45 3.68
C GLU A 15 -4.03 1.40 2.59
N ILE A 16 -3.35 1.78 1.52
CA ILE A 16 -3.02 0.85 0.45
C ILE A 16 -2.08 -0.24 0.94
N ILE A 17 -1.05 0.15 1.70
CA ILE A 17 -0.09 -0.81 2.25
C ILE A 17 -0.77 -1.77 3.23
N ASN A 18 -1.66 -1.25 4.08
CA ASN A 18 -2.40 -2.09 5.02
C ASN A 18 -3.29 -3.09 4.29
N ALA A 19 -3.92 -2.68 3.20
CA ALA A 19 -4.73 -3.59 2.39
C ALA A 19 -3.86 -4.69 1.77
N CYS A 20 -2.69 -4.33 1.27
CA CYS A 20 -1.75 -5.29 0.72
C CYS A 20 -1.30 -6.29 1.78
N GLU A 21 -1.01 -5.82 2.98
CA GLU A 21 -0.62 -6.70 4.08
C GLU A 21 -1.73 -7.67 4.43
N MET A 22 -2.97 -7.19 4.48
CA MET A 22 -4.11 -8.04 4.79
C MET A 22 -4.29 -9.13 3.74
N LEU A 23 -4.16 -8.78 2.47
CA LEU A 23 -4.26 -9.76 1.40
C LEU A 23 -3.12 -10.76 1.44
N TYR A 24 -1.94 -10.31 1.80
CA TYR A 24 -0.76 -11.16 1.86
C TYR A 24 -0.90 -12.25 2.93
N GLN A 25 -1.71 -12.02 3.93
CA GLN A 25 -1.96 -13.02 4.98
C GLN A 25 -2.82 -14.19 4.48
N THR A 26 -3.61 -13.96 3.44
CA THR A 26 -4.55 -14.96 2.93
C THR A 26 -4.26 -15.40 1.50
N MET A 27 -3.42 -14.66 0.79
CA MET A 27 -3.12 -14.94 -0.62
C MET A 27 -1.61 -14.92 -0.84
N ASN A 28 -1.16 -15.65 -1.86
CA ASN A 28 0.22 -15.60 -2.28
C ASN A 28 0.48 -14.30 -3.04
N PHE A 29 1.72 -13.82 -2.98
CA PHE A 29 2.11 -12.61 -3.68
C PHE A 29 1.71 -12.64 -5.16
N LYS A 30 1.86 -13.80 -5.79
CA LYS A 30 1.55 -13.95 -7.21
C LYS A 30 0.08 -13.68 -7.52
N ASP A 31 -0.79 -13.98 -6.57
CA ASP A 31 -2.23 -13.86 -6.76
C ASP A 31 -2.75 -12.48 -6.39
N ILE A 32 -1.97 -11.69 -5.67
CA ILE A 32 -2.36 -10.34 -5.29
C ILE A 32 -2.16 -9.41 -6.48
N THR A 33 -3.22 -8.68 -6.84
CA THR A 33 -3.17 -7.72 -7.94
C THR A 33 -3.60 -6.35 -7.43
N ILE A 34 -3.29 -5.32 -8.21
CA ILE A 34 -3.74 -3.96 -7.88
C ILE A 34 -5.28 -3.92 -7.79
N LYS A 35 -5.95 -4.69 -8.64
CA LYS A 35 -7.41 -4.78 -8.60
C LYS A 35 -7.90 -5.33 -7.26
N GLU A 36 -7.25 -6.36 -6.74
CA GLU A 36 -7.61 -6.94 -5.45
C GLU A 36 -7.40 -5.93 -4.32
N ILE A 37 -6.30 -5.20 -4.37
CA ILE A 37 -6.02 -4.16 -3.39
C ILE A 37 -7.10 -3.08 -3.45
N GLY A 38 -7.51 -2.70 -4.66
CA GLY A 38 -8.59 -1.73 -4.83
C GLY A 38 -9.91 -2.21 -4.26
N ASN A 39 -10.17 -3.53 -4.33
CA ASN A 39 -11.43 -4.08 -3.83
C ASN A 39 -11.54 -4.02 -2.30
N VAL A 40 -10.42 -4.01 -1.59
CA VAL A 40 -10.42 -3.98 -0.12
C VAL A 40 -10.14 -2.59 0.44
N THR A 41 -9.93 -1.61 -0.42
CA THR A 41 -9.76 -0.22 -0.01
C THR A 41 -10.92 0.59 -0.56
N SER A 42 -10.97 1.87 -0.17
CA SER A 42 -11.93 2.80 -0.74
C SER A 42 -11.45 3.40 -2.07
N PHE A 43 -10.28 2.97 -2.53
CA PHE A 43 -9.67 3.53 -3.75
C PHE A 43 -10.01 2.70 -4.97
N SER A 44 -10.15 3.40 -6.10
CA SER A 44 -10.20 2.72 -7.39
C SER A 44 -8.77 2.34 -7.80
N ARG A 45 -8.67 1.45 -8.80
CA ARG A 45 -7.37 1.05 -9.34
C ARG A 45 -6.60 2.28 -9.85
N THR A 46 -7.31 3.20 -10.50
CA THR A 46 -6.68 4.43 -11.00
C THR A 46 -6.10 5.26 -9.86
N SER A 47 -6.82 5.36 -8.75
CA SER A 47 -6.34 6.12 -7.61
C SER A 47 -5.08 5.48 -7.01
N ILE A 48 -5.03 4.15 -6.97
CA ILE A 48 -3.85 3.45 -6.45
C ILE A 48 -2.63 3.76 -7.34
N TYR A 49 -2.81 3.78 -8.65
CA TYR A 49 -1.71 4.09 -9.58
C TYR A 49 -1.17 5.50 -9.43
N ASN A 50 -1.92 6.40 -8.78
CA ASN A 50 -1.39 7.72 -8.45
C ASN A 50 -0.30 7.68 -7.38
N TYR A 51 -0.24 6.61 -6.61
CA TYR A 51 0.71 6.46 -5.51
C TYR A 51 1.76 5.38 -5.77
N PHE A 52 1.38 4.31 -6.43
CA PHE A 52 2.27 3.18 -6.71
C PHE A 52 2.06 2.73 -8.15
N GLU A 53 3.14 2.56 -8.88
CA GLU A 53 3.04 2.15 -10.29
C GLU A 53 2.80 0.65 -10.43
N THR A 54 3.34 -0.14 -9.51
CA THR A 54 3.21 -1.59 -9.56
C THR A 54 2.93 -2.14 -8.18
N LYS A 55 2.45 -3.39 -8.13
CA LYS A 55 2.25 -4.04 -6.84
C LYS A 55 3.57 -4.29 -6.13
N GLU A 56 4.64 -4.46 -6.88
CA GLU A 56 5.97 -4.63 -6.30
C GLU A 56 6.38 -3.42 -5.48
N GLU A 57 6.02 -2.21 -5.93
CA GLU A 57 6.30 -1.01 -5.16
C GLU A 57 5.56 -0.98 -3.85
N ILE A 58 4.31 -1.46 -3.84
CA ILE A 58 3.51 -1.55 -2.63
C ILE A 58 4.16 -2.54 -1.66
N PHE A 59 4.61 -3.69 -2.17
CA PHE A 59 5.29 -4.68 -1.34
C PHE A 59 6.61 -4.16 -0.78
N LEU A 60 7.36 -3.42 -1.59
CA LEU A 60 8.60 -2.81 -1.10
C LEU A 60 8.33 -1.84 0.03
N ALA A 61 7.25 -1.05 -0.09
CA ALA A 61 6.87 -0.12 0.97
C ALA A 61 6.45 -0.88 2.23
N LEU A 62 5.74 -2.00 2.07
CA LEU A 62 5.35 -2.84 3.20
C LEU A 62 6.57 -3.43 3.90
N LEU A 63 7.51 -3.96 3.13
CA LEU A 63 8.73 -4.54 3.69
C LEU A 63 9.57 -3.49 4.39
N LYS A 64 9.65 -2.30 3.82
CA LYS A 64 10.38 -1.21 4.45
C LYS A 64 9.76 -0.81 5.78
N ARG A 65 8.43 -0.77 5.83
CA ARG A 65 7.73 -0.43 7.07
C ARG A 65 8.01 -1.47 8.15
N GLU A 66 7.97 -2.74 7.79
CA GLU A 66 8.27 -3.81 8.74
C GLU A 66 9.73 -3.80 9.16
N TYR A 67 10.61 -3.55 8.22
CA TYR A 67 12.04 -3.46 8.50
C TYR A 67 12.34 -2.32 9.47
N ASP A 68 11.73 -1.17 9.25
CA ASP A 68 11.92 -0.01 10.13
C ASP A 68 11.43 -0.33 11.55
N ALA A 69 10.35 -1.08 11.68
CA ALA A 69 9.83 -1.48 12.97
C ALA A 69 10.80 -2.43 13.70
N TRP A 70 11.50 -3.25 12.94
CA TRP A 70 12.46 -4.19 13.52
C TRP A 70 13.73 -3.52 14.03
N ILE A 71 14.12 -2.43 13.40
CA ILE A 71 15.34 -1.71 13.76
C ILE A 71 15.17 -0.92 15.05
N LEU A 72 13.96 -0.51 15.32
CA LEU A 72 13.66 0.23 16.54
C LEU A 72 13.69 -0.70 17.76
#